data_df3125d6ec4434230b6057ffbd28a380
#
_entry.id   df3125d6ec4434230b6057ffbd28a380
#
_cell.length_a   1.000
_cell.length_b   1.000
_cell.length_c   1.000
_cell.angle_alpha   90.00
_cell.angle_beta   90.00
_cell.angle_gamma   90.00
#
_symmetry.space_group_name_H-M   'P 1'
#
loop_
_entity.id
_entity.type
_entity.pdbx_description
1 polymer ?
#
loop_
_entity_poly.entity_id
_entity_poly.type
_entity_poly.pdbx_seq_one_letter_code
_entity_poly.pdbx_strand_id
1 'polypeptide(L)'
;MDEVVRTAGEAMLTTPVRHSLSVTVREIRDFFRDDHVHAALIVSPAGYLESVVERDDIAGCQAPAAAAAPLGRLAGRTVPARASLAEVRQAMTATGRRRVAVTSADGRLLGLLCLKVSRTGFCSDQDVRARALGEADPDVVDSRIVG
;
A
#
# COMPACT_ATOMS: atom_id res chain seq x y z
N MET A 1 25.98 13.50 -17.28
CA MET A 1 25.70 12.30 -16.80
C MET A 1 24.25 12.17 -16.46
N ASP A 2 23.79 11.10 -16.72
CA ASP A 2 22.40 10.99 -16.76
C ASP A 2 21.85 10.48 -15.47
N GLU A 3 20.97 11.22 -14.89
CA GLU A 3 20.20 10.70 -13.80
C GLU A 3 19.26 9.66 -14.34
N VAL A 4 19.27 8.51 -13.71
CA VAL A 4 18.28 7.50 -14.02
C VAL A 4 17.00 7.89 -13.30
N VAL A 5 15.99 8.26 -14.08
CA VAL A 5 14.67 8.58 -13.51
C VAL A 5 14.00 7.26 -13.14
N ARG A 6 13.80 7.04 -11.84
CA ARG A 6 13.10 5.85 -11.37
C ARG A 6 11.60 6.07 -11.41
N THR A 7 10.88 5.00 -11.64
CA THR A 7 9.42 5.02 -11.68
C THR A 7 8.82 4.26 -10.50
N ALA A 8 7.55 4.52 -10.25
CA ALA A 8 6.81 3.80 -9.21
C ALA A 8 6.86 2.30 -9.44
N GLY A 9 6.72 1.86 -10.69
CA GLY A 9 6.75 0.43 -11.01
C GLY A 9 8.08 -0.24 -10.71
N GLU A 10 9.19 0.52 -10.80
CA GLU A 10 10.51 -0.03 -10.48
C GLU A 10 10.77 -0.17 -9.00
N ALA A 11 10.11 0.63 -8.17
CA ALA A 11 10.36 0.69 -6.74
C ALA A 11 9.29 0.00 -5.90
N MET A 12 8.18 -0.42 -6.49
CA MET A 12 7.06 -1.00 -5.77
C MET A 12 7.38 -2.39 -5.22
N LEU A 13 6.71 -2.74 -4.12
CA LEU A 13 6.66 -4.11 -3.65
C LEU A 13 5.72 -4.89 -4.56
N THR A 14 6.12 -6.08 -4.98
CA THR A 14 5.41 -6.83 -6.03
C THR A 14 4.38 -7.80 -5.50
N THR A 15 4.43 -8.14 -4.22
CA THR A 15 3.51 -9.10 -3.61
C THR A 15 2.91 -8.56 -2.31
N PRO A 16 2.19 -7.41 -2.37
CA PRO A 16 1.53 -6.90 -1.18
C PRO A 16 0.37 -7.79 -0.77
N VAL A 17 -0.04 -7.69 0.48
CA VAL A 17 -1.23 -8.38 0.97
C VAL A 17 -2.45 -7.83 0.24
N ARG A 18 -3.33 -8.72 -0.22
CA ARG A 18 -4.55 -8.37 -0.95
C ARG A 18 -5.75 -8.92 -0.20
N HIS A 19 -6.84 -8.17 -0.24
CA HIS A 19 -8.11 -8.58 0.36
C HIS A 19 -9.16 -8.72 -0.74
N SER A 20 -10.11 -9.63 -0.53
CA SER A 20 -11.20 -9.82 -1.49
C SER A 20 -12.28 -8.76 -1.30
N LEU A 21 -13.18 -8.66 -2.30
CA LEU A 21 -14.31 -7.73 -2.24
C LEU A 21 -15.24 -7.99 -1.06
N SER A 22 -15.25 -9.21 -0.53
CA SER A 22 -16.11 -9.58 0.58
C SER A 22 -15.49 -9.31 1.95
N VAL A 23 -14.25 -8.79 2.01
CA VAL A 23 -13.61 -8.52 3.29
C VAL A 23 -14.47 -7.57 4.12
N THR A 24 -14.63 -7.89 5.40
CA THR A 24 -15.49 -7.12 6.30
C THR A 24 -14.70 -6.05 7.04
N VAL A 25 -15.42 -5.07 7.58
CA VAL A 25 -14.82 -4.03 8.43
C VAL A 25 -14.09 -4.67 9.61
N ARG A 26 -14.68 -5.72 10.22
CA ARG A 26 -14.05 -6.43 11.34
C ARG A 26 -12.70 -7.01 10.92
N GLU A 27 -12.64 -7.65 9.76
CA GLU A 27 -11.41 -8.25 9.27
C GLU A 27 -10.35 -7.19 8.97
N ILE A 28 -10.77 -6.06 8.42
CA ILE A 28 -9.84 -4.95 8.17
C ILE A 28 -9.36 -4.33 9.49
N ARG A 29 -10.24 -4.22 10.50
CA ARG A 29 -9.82 -3.76 11.82
C ARG A 29 -8.78 -4.68 12.44
N ASP A 30 -8.96 -5.99 12.28
CA ASP A 30 -7.97 -6.95 12.76
C ASP A 30 -6.64 -6.79 12.02
N PHE A 31 -6.68 -6.56 10.72
CA PHE A 31 -5.49 -6.30 9.91
C PHE A 31 -4.77 -5.03 10.39
N PHE A 32 -5.51 -4.01 10.77
CA PHE A 32 -4.96 -2.74 11.25
C PHE A 32 -4.51 -2.75 12.71
N ARG A 33 -4.65 -3.85 13.42
CA ARG A 33 -4.10 -3.97 14.79
C ARG A 33 -2.59 -3.82 14.82
N ASP A 34 -1.95 -4.17 13.72
CA ASP A 34 -0.53 -3.95 13.57
C ASP A 34 -0.32 -2.47 13.22
N ASP A 35 0.40 -1.75 14.06
CA ASP A 35 0.61 -0.31 13.89
C ASP A 35 1.39 0.03 12.63
N HIS A 36 2.08 -0.94 12.04
CA HIS A 36 2.85 -0.73 10.82
C HIS A 36 2.00 -0.86 9.55
N VAL A 37 0.77 -1.33 9.66
CA VAL A 37 -0.14 -1.42 8.53
C VAL A 37 -0.82 -0.08 8.32
N HIS A 38 -0.79 0.44 7.10
CA HIS A 38 -1.32 1.76 6.80
C HIS A 38 -2.43 1.77 5.76
N ALA A 39 -2.58 0.70 4.99
CA ALA A 39 -3.60 0.61 3.96
C ALA A 39 -3.96 -0.83 3.69
N ALA A 40 -5.22 -1.08 3.33
CA ALA A 40 -5.70 -2.38 2.91
C ALA A 40 -6.13 -2.30 1.44
N LEU A 41 -5.57 -3.19 0.62
CA LEU A 41 -5.83 -3.22 -0.81
C LEU A 41 -6.93 -4.25 -1.09
N ILE A 42 -8.04 -3.80 -1.63
CA ILE A 42 -9.17 -4.69 -1.95
C ILE A 42 -9.22 -4.89 -3.45
N VAL A 43 -9.12 -6.15 -3.86
CA VAL A 43 -8.88 -6.54 -5.26
C VAL A 43 -9.96 -7.52 -5.69
N SER A 44 -10.46 -7.34 -6.91
CA SER A 44 -11.42 -8.28 -7.50
C SER A 44 -10.74 -9.59 -7.88
N PRO A 45 -11.51 -10.65 -8.14
CA PRO A 45 -10.91 -11.92 -8.58
C PRO A 45 -10.09 -11.80 -9.86
N ALA A 46 -10.42 -10.82 -10.71
CA ALA A 46 -9.68 -10.58 -11.94
C ALA A 46 -8.41 -9.75 -11.75
N GLY A 47 -8.13 -9.29 -10.53
CA GLY A 47 -6.92 -8.54 -10.25
C GLY A 47 -7.05 -7.02 -10.30
N TYR A 48 -8.27 -6.51 -10.45
CA TYR A 48 -8.49 -5.06 -10.45
C TYR A 48 -8.55 -4.53 -9.04
N LEU A 49 -7.86 -3.40 -8.79
CA LEU A 49 -7.93 -2.74 -7.50
C LEU A 49 -9.27 -2.01 -7.40
N GLU A 50 -10.09 -2.43 -6.43
CA GLU A 50 -11.44 -1.88 -6.26
C GLU A 50 -11.50 -0.82 -5.18
N SER A 51 -10.64 -0.92 -4.18
CA SER A 51 -10.64 0.06 -3.09
C SER A 51 -9.32 0.00 -2.33
N VAL A 52 -8.92 1.14 -1.79
CA VAL A 52 -7.85 1.23 -0.79
C VAL A 52 -8.50 1.79 0.47
N VAL A 53 -8.45 1.01 1.55
CA VAL A 53 -9.04 1.39 2.83
C VAL A 53 -7.93 1.83 3.78
N GLU A 54 -8.07 3.02 4.35
CA GLU A 54 -7.16 3.52 5.38
C GLU A 54 -7.89 3.52 6.74
N ARG A 55 -7.14 3.69 7.81
CA ARG A 55 -7.71 3.58 9.17
C ARG A 55 -8.89 4.51 9.40
N ASP A 56 -8.80 5.73 8.94
CA ASP A 56 -9.84 6.73 9.15
C ASP A 56 -11.14 6.38 8.41
N ASP A 57 -11.04 5.61 7.35
CA ASP A 57 -12.22 5.24 6.56
C ASP A 57 -13.20 4.38 7.34
N ILE A 58 -12.69 3.56 8.26
CA ILE A 58 -13.52 2.61 9.01
C ILE A 58 -13.65 2.98 10.49
N ALA A 59 -12.96 4.03 10.92
CA ALA A 59 -12.94 4.38 12.35
C ALA A 59 -14.32 4.60 12.94
N GLY A 60 -15.23 5.20 12.19
CA GLY A 60 -16.58 5.49 12.64
C GLY A 60 -17.61 4.44 12.27
N CYS A 61 -17.22 3.36 11.62
CA CYS A 61 -18.19 2.37 11.17
C CYS A 61 -18.68 1.51 12.34
N GLN A 62 -20.00 1.42 12.48
CA GLN A 62 -20.64 0.64 13.54
C GLN A 62 -21.19 -0.70 13.04
N ALA A 63 -20.90 -1.07 11.81
CA ALA A 63 -21.35 -2.31 11.20
C ALA A 63 -20.16 -3.22 10.88
N PRO A 64 -19.63 -3.96 11.88
CA PRO A 64 -18.41 -4.76 11.66
C PRO A 64 -18.57 -5.88 10.63
N ALA A 65 -19.79 -6.33 10.37
CA ALA A 65 -20.06 -7.36 9.38
C ALA A 65 -20.22 -6.79 7.96
N ALA A 66 -20.22 -5.46 7.81
CA ALA A 66 -20.36 -4.84 6.50
C ALA A 66 -19.09 -5.01 5.67
N ALA A 67 -19.23 -5.04 4.35
CA ALA A 67 -18.08 -5.04 3.47
C ALA A 67 -17.30 -3.74 3.61
N ALA A 68 -15.98 -3.83 3.62
CA ALA A 68 -15.11 -2.66 3.83
C ALA A 68 -14.88 -1.87 2.53
N ALA A 69 -14.99 -2.50 1.37
CA ALA A 69 -14.67 -1.86 0.09
C ALA A 69 -15.39 -0.51 -0.13
N PRO A 70 -16.70 -0.39 0.14
CA PRO A 70 -17.38 0.90 -0.09
C PRO A 70 -16.89 2.04 0.80
N LEU A 71 -16.18 1.75 1.88
CA LEU A 71 -15.69 2.76 2.80
C LEU A 71 -14.35 3.34 2.37
N GLY A 72 -13.61 2.62 1.54
CA GLY A 72 -12.35 3.10 0.99
C GLY A 72 -12.56 3.87 -0.30
N ARG A 73 -11.43 4.23 -0.93
CA ARG A 73 -11.47 4.92 -2.22
C ARG A 73 -10.13 4.77 -2.93
N LEU A 74 -10.13 5.04 -4.22
CA LEU A 74 -8.92 5.00 -5.05
C LEU A 74 -8.30 6.39 -5.22
N ALA A 75 -9.12 7.43 -5.22
CA ALA A 75 -8.65 8.79 -5.49
C ALA A 75 -7.58 9.22 -4.47
N GLY A 76 -6.44 9.67 -4.98
CA GLY A 76 -5.33 10.09 -4.14
C GLY A 76 -4.52 8.95 -3.53
N ARG A 77 -4.88 7.70 -3.80
CA ARG A 77 -4.26 6.52 -3.18
C ARG A 77 -3.63 5.58 -4.18
N THR A 78 -3.63 5.95 -5.46
CA THR A 78 -3.03 5.16 -6.52
C THR A 78 -2.16 6.02 -7.42
N VAL A 79 -1.15 5.38 -8.04
CA VAL A 79 -0.32 6.02 -9.05
C VAL A 79 -0.07 5.03 -10.17
N PRO A 80 0.13 5.49 -11.41
CA PRO A 80 0.52 4.59 -12.49
C PRO A 80 1.97 4.14 -12.34
N ALA A 81 2.29 3.00 -12.93
CA ALA A 81 3.64 2.43 -12.84
C ALA A 81 4.71 3.37 -13.43
N ARG A 82 4.33 4.19 -14.40
CA ARG A 82 5.26 5.12 -15.06
C ARG A 82 5.47 6.42 -14.27
N ALA A 83 4.75 6.64 -13.18
CA ALA A 83 4.88 7.88 -12.43
C ALA A 83 6.31 8.04 -11.90
N SER A 84 6.80 9.28 -11.88
CA SER A 84 8.11 9.60 -11.35
C SER A 84 8.15 9.30 -9.86
N LEU A 85 9.11 8.47 -9.45
CA LEU A 85 9.23 8.07 -8.05
C LEU A 85 9.49 9.29 -7.15
N ALA A 86 10.28 10.25 -7.61
CA ALA A 86 10.56 11.46 -6.84
C ALA A 86 9.29 12.28 -6.62
N GLU A 87 8.45 12.42 -7.63
CA GLU A 87 7.19 13.15 -7.50
C GLU A 87 6.22 12.42 -6.57
N VAL A 88 6.14 11.10 -6.69
CA VAL A 88 5.29 10.30 -5.81
C VAL A 88 5.75 10.44 -4.36
N ARG A 89 7.06 10.39 -4.11
CA ARG A 89 7.59 10.55 -2.75
C ARG A 89 7.22 11.93 -2.19
N GLN A 90 7.33 12.97 -3.00
CA GLN A 90 6.94 14.31 -2.59
C GLN A 90 5.47 14.37 -2.20
N ALA A 91 4.60 13.80 -3.02
CA ALA A 91 3.16 13.78 -2.75
C ALA A 91 2.83 12.98 -1.49
N MET A 92 3.47 11.83 -1.31
CA MET A 92 3.26 11.00 -0.13
C MET A 92 3.71 11.74 1.14
N THR A 93 4.85 12.40 1.09
CA THR A 93 5.35 13.17 2.22
C THR A 93 4.41 14.33 2.56
N ALA A 94 3.93 15.03 1.53
CA ALA A 94 3.04 16.18 1.73
C ALA A 94 1.69 15.77 2.33
N THR A 95 1.20 14.57 2.02
CA THR A 95 -0.10 14.08 2.51
C THR A 95 0.02 13.20 3.75
N GLY A 96 1.24 12.90 4.18
CA GLY A 96 1.47 12.00 5.31
C GLY A 96 1.21 10.54 5.02
N ARG A 97 1.03 10.17 3.75
CA ARG A 97 0.81 8.76 3.38
C ARG A 97 2.10 8.00 3.28
N ARG A 98 2.09 6.78 3.78
CA ARG A 98 3.24 5.90 3.71
C ARG A 98 3.04 4.73 2.76
N ARG A 99 1.83 4.58 2.22
CA ARG A 99 1.48 3.53 1.27
C ARG A 99 0.68 4.13 0.13
N VAL A 100 1.03 3.75 -1.10
CA VAL A 100 0.29 4.13 -2.30
C VAL A 100 0.30 2.93 -3.23
N ALA A 101 -0.86 2.57 -3.77
CA ALA A 101 -0.97 1.45 -4.69
C ALA A 101 -0.48 1.86 -6.07
N VAL A 102 0.15 0.91 -6.76
CA VAL A 102 0.58 1.09 -8.15
C VAL A 102 -0.34 0.28 -9.04
N THR A 103 -0.95 0.94 -10.01
CA THR A 103 -1.92 0.30 -10.90
C THR A 103 -1.52 0.44 -12.36
N SER A 104 -2.01 -0.49 -13.17
CA SER A 104 -1.90 -0.39 -14.63
C SER A 104 -2.91 0.62 -15.16
N ALA A 105 -2.80 0.92 -16.47
CA ALA A 105 -3.70 1.88 -17.12
C ALA A 105 -5.17 1.45 -17.03
N ASP A 106 -5.43 0.15 -16.97
CA ASP A 106 -6.79 -0.39 -16.88
C ASP A 106 -7.24 -0.68 -15.43
N GLY A 107 -6.42 -0.31 -14.43
CA GLY A 107 -6.82 -0.41 -13.03
C GLY A 107 -6.43 -1.69 -12.32
N ARG A 108 -5.60 -2.53 -12.90
CA ARG A 108 -5.11 -3.72 -12.22
C ARG A 108 -4.07 -3.34 -11.17
N LEU A 109 -4.10 -4.02 -10.05
CA LEU A 109 -3.09 -3.82 -9.03
C LEU A 109 -1.77 -4.45 -9.49
N LEU A 110 -0.73 -3.62 -9.56
CA LEU A 110 0.61 -4.08 -9.93
C LEU A 110 1.50 -4.26 -8.69
N GLY A 111 1.36 -3.39 -7.71
CA GLY A 111 2.17 -3.45 -6.52
C GLY A 111 1.83 -2.34 -5.54
N LEU A 112 2.70 -2.16 -4.54
CA LEU A 112 2.50 -1.18 -3.49
C LEU A 112 3.79 -0.44 -3.21
N LEU A 113 3.75 0.88 -3.20
CA LEU A 113 4.87 1.69 -2.72
C LEU A 113 4.78 1.82 -1.22
N CYS A 114 5.87 1.49 -0.55
CA CYS A 114 6.01 1.57 0.89
C CYS A 114 7.12 2.56 1.22
N LEU A 115 6.75 3.75 1.67
CA LEU A 115 7.73 4.78 2.02
C LEU A 115 8.33 4.44 3.38
N LYS A 116 9.67 4.44 3.47
CA LYS A 116 10.38 4.16 4.71
C LYS A 116 10.07 5.20 5.77
N VAL A 117 10.24 4.84 7.03
CA VAL A 117 10.02 5.73 8.16
C VAL A 117 10.85 7.01 8.02
N SER A 118 12.08 6.88 7.53
CA SER A 118 12.96 8.02 7.28
C SER A 118 12.46 8.96 6.19
N ARG A 119 11.53 8.47 5.34
CA ARG A 119 11.00 9.19 4.18
C ARG A 119 12.06 9.51 3.12
N THR A 120 13.22 8.88 3.22
CA THR A 120 14.32 9.08 2.27
C THR A 120 14.32 8.07 1.14
N GLY A 121 13.49 7.05 1.21
CA GLY A 121 13.40 6.02 0.18
C GLY A 121 12.26 5.06 0.43
N PHE A 122 12.17 4.06 -0.42
CA PHE A 122 11.09 3.08 -0.39
C PHE A 122 11.61 1.70 0.01
N CYS A 123 10.75 0.94 0.69
CA CYS A 123 11.04 -0.47 0.99
C CYS A 123 11.08 -1.26 -0.31
N SER A 124 12.01 -2.19 -0.42
CA SER A 124 12.10 -3.09 -1.58
C SER A 124 11.62 -4.48 -1.19
N ASP A 125 11.35 -5.32 -2.20
CA ASP A 125 11.04 -6.73 -1.96
C ASP A 125 12.18 -7.40 -1.19
N GLN A 126 13.41 -7.04 -1.49
CA GLN A 126 14.57 -7.59 -0.81
C GLN A 126 14.60 -7.17 0.66
N ASP A 127 14.29 -5.91 0.96
CA ASP A 127 14.22 -5.42 2.32
C ASP A 127 13.15 -6.16 3.13
N VAL A 128 12.00 -6.42 2.51
CA VAL A 128 10.90 -7.13 3.15
C VAL A 128 11.32 -8.58 3.45
N ARG A 129 12.01 -9.23 2.50
CA ARG A 129 12.52 -10.59 2.72
C ARG A 129 13.56 -10.64 3.83
N ALA A 130 14.47 -9.67 3.83
CA ALA A 130 15.51 -9.58 4.87
C ALA A 130 14.88 -9.43 6.25
N ARG A 131 13.84 -8.62 6.35
CA ARG A 131 13.10 -8.44 7.60
C ARG A 131 12.46 -9.74 8.06
N ALA A 132 11.85 -10.48 7.14
CA ALA A 132 11.22 -11.75 7.45
C ALA A 132 12.23 -12.80 7.93
N LEU A 133 13.49 -12.67 7.52
CA LEU A 133 14.56 -13.56 7.94
C LEU A 133 15.28 -13.09 9.22
N GLY A 134 14.82 -12.00 9.80
CA GLY A 134 15.40 -11.45 11.03
C GLY A 134 16.58 -10.52 10.81
N GLU A 135 16.87 -10.13 9.57
CA GLU A 135 17.93 -9.18 9.25
C GLU A 135 17.33 -7.78 9.27
N ALA A 136 17.14 -7.27 10.47
CA ALA A 136 16.33 -6.08 10.66
C ALA A 136 16.99 -4.81 10.13
N ASP A 137 16.24 -4.08 9.30
CA ASP A 137 16.50 -2.70 8.96
C ASP A 137 15.40 -1.90 9.67
N PRO A 138 15.73 -0.94 10.54
CA PRO A 138 14.71 -0.23 11.32
C PRO A 138 13.76 0.60 10.48
N ASP A 139 14.11 0.89 9.23
CA ASP A 139 13.24 1.64 8.32
C ASP A 139 12.28 0.75 7.54
N VAL A 140 12.40 -0.57 7.67
CA VAL A 140 11.61 -1.52 6.91
C VAL A 140 10.50 -2.10 7.79
N VAL A 141 9.29 -2.11 7.28
CA VAL A 141 8.15 -2.73 7.98
C VAL A 141 8.21 -4.25 7.83
N ASP A 142 7.57 -4.95 8.75
CA ASP A 142 7.44 -6.41 8.72
C ASP A 142 6.72 -6.83 7.45
N SER A 143 7.19 -7.91 6.80
CA SER A 143 6.64 -8.37 5.53
C SER A 143 5.15 -8.72 5.60
N ARG A 144 4.66 -9.14 6.74
CA ARG A 144 3.23 -9.50 6.90
C ARG A 144 2.31 -8.29 6.94
N ILE A 145 2.85 -7.09 7.05
CA ILE A 145 2.08 -5.87 7.21
C ILE A 145 2.18 -4.94 6.01
N VAL A 146 2.81 -5.41 4.95
CA VAL A 146 2.88 -4.67 3.71
C VAL A 146 1.50 -4.67 3.07
N GLY A 147 0.86 -3.54 3.03
CA GLY A 147 -0.48 -3.46 2.51
C GLY A 147 -1.18 -2.21 2.92
#